data_55ba851ed8b7ed6097cdda7e80d4c9fc
#
_entry.id   55ba851ed8b7ed6097cdda7e80d4c9fc
#
_cell.length_a   1.000
_cell.length_b   1.000
_cell.length_c   1.000
_cell.angle_alpha   90.00
_cell.angle_beta   90.00
_cell.angle_gamma   90.00
#
_symmetry.space_group_name_H-M   'P 1'
#
loop_
_entity.id
_entity.type
_entity.pdbx_description
1 polymer ?
#
loop_
_entity_poly.entity_id
_entity_poly.type
_entity_poly.pdbx_seq_one_letter_code
_entity_poly.pdbx_strand_id
1 'polypeptide(L)'
;VAAGTRGAPVAAYRDGVLSQVDDLLAVEEPLEIRVRGAHGKAQRVTVQMRPPGHDHELATGLLFAEGLLQPDRLRHVGHCDREGDTILVSLHDQVPPLPNRHTLASSACGVCGKASIDEVLAALPEPAADIEVGPTVALERLLQLPQVLRQAQAGFAATGGLHAAGLFDARGQLLLLREDVGRHNAMDKVIGRRVLEGALPLRDHIALFSGR
;
A
#
# COMPACT_ATOMS: atom_id res chain seq x y z
N VAL A 1 17.03 -8.82 -13.50
CA VAL A 1 16.90 -7.89 -12.38
C VAL A 1 15.43 -7.87 -12.04
N ALA A 2 15.07 -8.08 -10.77
CA ALA A 2 13.66 -8.06 -10.36
C ALA A 2 13.08 -6.65 -10.62
N ALA A 3 11.83 -6.59 -11.07
CA ALA A 3 11.15 -5.32 -11.27
C ALA A 3 11.21 -4.47 -9.98
N GLY A 4 11.54 -3.18 -10.11
CA GLY A 4 11.68 -2.29 -8.95
C GLY A 4 13.05 -2.34 -8.24
N THR A 5 14.07 -2.96 -8.85
CA THR A 5 15.45 -2.95 -8.32
C THR A 5 16.45 -2.45 -9.35
N ARG A 6 17.52 -1.81 -8.87
CA ARG A 6 18.63 -1.29 -9.70
C ARG A 6 19.96 -1.64 -9.08
N GLY A 7 20.88 -2.18 -9.87
CA GLY A 7 22.26 -2.39 -9.47
C GLY A 7 23.02 -1.05 -9.37
N ALA A 8 23.80 -0.88 -8.30
CA ALA A 8 24.67 0.27 -8.13
C ALA A 8 25.95 -0.12 -7.37
N PRO A 9 27.12 0.46 -7.72
CA PRO A 9 28.31 0.34 -6.90
C PRO A 9 28.13 1.13 -5.61
N VAL A 10 28.35 0.48 -4.46
CA VAL A 10 28.27 1.09 -3.13
C VAL A 10 29.60 0.92 -2.37
N ALA A 11 29.94 1.88 -1.55
CA ALA A 11 31.06 1.75 -0.64
C ALA A 11 30.59 1.03 0.63
N ALA A 12 31.09 -0.18 0.86
CA ALA A 12 30.80 -0.98 2.04
C ALA A 12 31.97 -0.93 3.03
N TYR A 13 31.68 -0.61 4.29
CA TYR A 13 32.66 -0.69 5.37
C TYR A 13 32.31 -1.90 6.26
N ARG A 14 33.18 -2.93 6.22
CA ARG A 14 32.99 -4.16 7.01
C ARG A 14 34.32 -4.53 7.67
N ASP A 15 34.27 -4.85 8.95
CA ASP A 15 35.43 -5.33 9.73
C ASP A 15 36.67 -4.42 9.63
N GLY A 16 36.44 -3.09 9.59
CA GLY A 16 37.54 -2.13 9.49
C GLY A 16 38.04 -1.87 8.05
N VAL A 17 37.48 -2.52 7.04
CA VAL A 17 37.91 -2.40 5.64
C VAL A 17 36.83 -1.72 4.80
N LEU A 18 37.24 -0.69 4.06
CA LEU A 18 36.41 -0.04 3.04
C LEU A 18 36.60 -0.76 1.70
N SER A 19 35.52 -1.21 1.08
CA SER A 19 35.54 -1.85 -0.22
C SER A 19 34.40 -1.35 -1.09
N GLN A 20 34.56 -1.43 -2.41
CA GLN A 20 33.46 -1.23 -3.34
C GLN A 20 32.83 -2.58 -3.67
N VAL A 21 31.51 -2.65 -3.57
CA VAL A 21 30.72 -3.84 -3.92
C VAL A 21 29.54 -3.43 -4.80
N ASP A 22 29.12 -4.32 -5.70
CA ASP A 22 27.86 -4.13 -6.41
C ASP A 22 26.71 -4.55 -5.50
N ASP A 23 25.72 -3.67 -5.33
CA ASP A 23 24.53 -3.91 -4.50
C ASP A 23 23.27 -3.64 -5.29
N LEU A 24 22.15 -4.18 -4.83
CA LEU A 24 20.83 -3.96 -5.39
C LEU A 24 20.07 -2.96 -4.52
N LEU A 25 19.62 -1.88 -5.14
CA LEU A 25 18.82 -0.86 -4.50
C LEU A 25 17.37 -0.98 -4.93
N ALA A 26 16.44 -0.75 -4.00
CA ALA A 26 15.04 -0.55 -4.34
C ALA A 26 14.89 0.77 -5.11
N VAL A 27 14.17 0.73 -6.23
CA VAL A 27 13.88 1.92 -7.03
C VAL A 27 12.62 2.57 -6.50
N GLU A 28 12.66 3.88 -6.30
CA GLU A 28 11.49 4.71 -6.00
C GLU A 28 11.20 5.63 -7.19
N GLU A 29 9.97 5.61 -7.66
CA GLU A 29 9.47 6.49 -8.71
C GLU A 29 8.15 7.13 -8.28
N PRO A 30 7.87 8.37 -8.69
CA PRO A 30 6.60 9.02 -8.40
C PRO A 30 5.47 8.33 -9.16
N LEU A 31 4.29 8.27 -8.54
CA LEU A 31 3.04 7.85 -9.17
C LEU A 31 1.97 8.89 -8.85
N GLU A 32 1.47 9.59 -9.87
CA GLU A 32 0.33 10.48 -9.71
C GLU A 32 -0.97 9.68 -9.76
N ILE A 33 -1.74 9.72 -8.68
CA ILE A 33 -3.04 9.06 -8.57
C ILE A 33 -4.14 10.07 -8.83
N ARG A 34 -4.98 9.76 -9.83
CA ARG A 34 -6.14 10.55 -10.23
C ARG A 34 -7.42 9.76 -10.06
N VAL A 35 -8.52 10.47 -9.81
CA VAL A 35 -9.86 9.92 -9.77
C VAL A 35 -10.77 10.68 -10.73
N ARG A 36 -11.71 9.97 -11.38
CA ARG A 36 -12.71 10.54 -12.27
C ARG A 36 -14.05 9.87 -12.03
N GLY A 37 -15.11 10.67 -11.87
CA GLY A 37 -16.49 10.19 -11.85
C GLY A 37 -17.02 9.90 -13.26
N ALA A 38 -18.28 9.45 -13.32
CA ALA A 38 -18.97 9.14 -14.58
C ALA A 38 -18.99 10.31 -15.56
N HIS A 39 -19.19 11.50 -15.04
CA HIS A 39 -19.23 12.75 -15.81
C HIS A 39 -18.27 13.76 -15.17
N GLY A 40 -17.19 14.08 -15.84
CA GLY A 40 -16.26 15.06 -15.32
C GLY A 40 -14.81 14.86 -15.73
N LYS A 41 -14.00 15.80 -15.30
CA LYS A 41 -12.55 15.75 -15.54
C LYS A 41 -11.88 14.92 -14.45
N ALA A 42 -10.77 14.28 -14.80
CA ALA A 42 -9.91 13.63 -13.84
C ALA A 42 -9.34 14.65 -12.85
N GLN A 43 -9.44 14.35 -11.56
CA GLN A 43 -8.93 15.16 -10.46
C GLN A 43 -7.72 14.46 -9.84
N ARG A 44 -6.66 15.20 -9.56
CA ARG A 44 -5.49 14.68 -8.86
C ARG A 44 -5.84 14.48 -7.39
N VAL A 45 -5.56 13.30 -6.87
CA VAL A 45 -5.70 12.98 -5.45
C VAL A 45 -4.39 13.21 -4.73
N THR A 46 -3.29 12.60 -5.22
CA THR A 46 -1.97 12.68 -4.59
C THR A 46 -0.88 12.24 -5.55
N VAL A 47 0.37 12.42 -5.14
CA VAL A 47 1.55 11.77 -5.72
C VAL A 47 2.20 10.91 -4.66
N GLN A 48 2.44 9.64 -4.97
CA GLN A 48 3.08 8.66 -4.08
C GLN A 48 4.43 8.24 -4.64
N MET A 49 5.45 8.15 -3.77
CA MET A 49 6.70 7.48 -4.11
C MET A 49 6.53 5.98 -3.88
N ARG A 50 6.84 5.18 -4.87
CA ARG A 50 6.67 3.71 -4.82
C ARG A 50 7.69 2.98 -5.69
N PRO A 51 8.04 1.72 -5.40
CA PRO A 51 8.67 0.84 -6.39
C PRO A 51 7.68 0.57 -7.52
N PRO A 52 8.11 0.64 -8.81
CA PRO A 52 7.25 0.31 -9.93
C PRO A 52 6.61 -1.07 -9.80
N GLY A 53 5.33 -1.15 -10.14
CA GLY A 53 4.52 -2.37 -10.08
C GLY A 53 3.43 -2.32 -9.02
N HIS A 54 2.37 -3.10 -9.26
CA HIS A 54 1.16 -3.13 -8.42
C HIS A 54 0.45 -1.78 -8.27
N ASP A 55 0.61 -0.88 -9.25
CA ASP A 55 0.08 0.49 -9.20
C ASP A 55 -1.45 0.54 -9.15
N HIS A 56 -2.11 -0.40 -9.84
CA HIS A 56 -3.57 -0.55 -9.77
C HIS A 56 -4.04 -0.86 -8.35
N GLU A 57 -3.31 -1.74 -7.67
CA GLU A 57 -3.59 -2.12 -6.30
C GLU A 57 -3.34 -0.95 -5.34
N LEU A 58 -2.19 -0.26 -5.49
CA LEU A 58 -1.85 0.91 -4.68
C LEU A 58 -2.91 2.02 -4.79
N ALA A 59 -3.28 2.40 -6.03
CA ALA A 59 -4.26 3.45 -6.26
C ALA A 59 -5.64 3.08 -5.73
N THR A 60 -6.08 1.83 -5.95
CA THR A 60 -7.38 1.34 -5.47
C THR A 60 -7.42 1.30 -3.94
N GLY A 61 -6.39 0.76 -3.31
CA GLY A 61 -6.34 0.63 -1.85
C GLY A 61 -6.24 1.97 -1.14
N LEU A 62 -5.41 2.89 -1.67
CA LEU A 62 -5.31 4.24 -1.15
C LEU A 62 -6.66 4.98 -1.19
N LEU A 63 -7.36 4.93 -2.33
CA LEU A 63 -8.66 5.58 -2.45
C LEU A 63 -9.72 4.95 -1.53
N PHE A 64 -9.67 3.62 -1.35
CA PHE A 64 -10.53 2.91 -0.41
C PHE A 64 -10.23 3.32 1.05
N ALA A 65 -8.97 3.32 1.46
CA ALA A 65 -8.55 3.71 2.81
C ALA A 65 -8.88 5.17 3.15
N GLU A 66 -8.88 6.04 2.14
CA GLU A 66 -9.25 7.46 2.28
C GLU A 66 -10.78 7.70 2.21
N GLY A 67 -11.59 6.65 2.04
CA GLY A 67 -13.04 6.77 1.92
C GLY A 67 -13.52 7.37 0.59
N LEU A 68 -12.64 7.51 -0.39
CA LEU A 68 -12.94 8.07 -1.72
C LEU A 68 -13.48 7.02 -2.69
N LEU A 69 -13.30 5.74 -2.37
CA LEU A 69 -13.75 4.61 -3.16
C LEU A 69 -14.54 3.62 -2.30
N GLN A 70 -15.71 3.22 -2.76
CA GLN A 70 -16.41 2.01 -2.32
C GLN A 70 -16.28 0.96 -3.43
N PRO A 71 -16.14 -0.34 -3.11
CA PRO A 71 -15.84 -1.38 -4.10
C PRO A 71 -16.86 -1.45 -5.26
N ASP A 72 -18.13 -1.28 -4.98
CA ASP A 72 -19.24 -1.27 -5.95
C ASP A 72 -19.25 -0.06 -6.88
N ARG A 73 -18.53 1.00 -6.52
CA ARG A 73 -18.38 2.22 -7.32
C ARG A 73 -17.21 2.18 -8.30
N LEU A 74 -16.31 1.20 -8.18
CA LEU A 74 -15.17 1.07 -9.06
C LEU A 74 -15.59 0.62 -10.47
N ARG A 75 -15.31 1.45 -11.47
CA ARG A 75 -15.56 1.14 -12.88
C ARG A 75 -14.33 0.59 -13.58
N HIS A 76 -13.18 1.26 -13.39
CA HIS A 76 -11.93 0.92 -14.05
C HIS A 76 -10.75 1.57 -13.34
N VAL A 77 -9.60 0.91 -13.36
CA VAL A 77 -8.32 1.46 -12.96
C VAL A 77 -7.27 1.15 -14.03
N GLY A 78 -6.44 2.13 -14.38
CA GLY A 78 -5.41 1.94 -15.40
C GLY A 78 -4.52 3.17 -15.59
N HIS A 79 -3.32 2.94 -16.11
CA HIS A 79 -2.42 4.02 -16.51
C HIS A 79 -3.03 4.84 -17.65
N CYS A 80 -2.82 6.14 -17.64
CA CYS A 80 -3.31 7.07 -18.66
C CYS A 80 -2.19 7.76 -19.46
N ASP A 81 -0.95 7.44 -19.19
CA ASP A 81 0.24 7.84 -19.92
C ASP A 81 1.08 6.62 -20.35
N ARG A 82 2.09 6.86 -21.21
CA ARG A 82 2.98 5.81 -21.71
C ARG A 82 4.13 5.51 -20.76
N GLU A 83 4.49 6.47 -19.92
CA GLU A 83 5.57 6.38 -18.95
C GLU A 83 5.17 5.56 -17.73
N GLY A 84 3.86 5.47 -17.46
CA GLY A 84 3.32 4.72 -16.31
C GLY A 84 3.39 5.51 -15.00
N ASP A 85 3.55 6.83 -15.09
CA ASP A 85 3.68 7.71 -13.91
C ASP A 85 2.33 8.25 -13.43
N THR A 86 1.28 8.07 -14.22
CA THR A 86 -0.07 8.52 -13.89
C THR A 86 -1.07 7.39 -13.98
N ILE A 87 -1.80 7.15 -12.89
CA ILE A 87 -2.87 6.15 -12.83
C ILE A 87 -4.22 6.82 -12.57
N LEU A 88 -5.23 6.38 -13.31
CA LEU A 88 -6.60 6.88 -13.22
C LEU A 88 -7.54 5.80 -12.69
N VAL A 89 -8.21 6.14 -11.59
CA VAL A 89 -9.34 5.37 -11.05
C VAL A 89 -10.63 6.02 -11.51
N SER A 90 -11.46 5.28 -12.24
CA SER A 90 -12.75 5.74 -12.76
C SER A 90 -13.88 5.13 -11.94
N LEU A 91 -14.84 5.97 -11.55
CA LEU A 91 -16.02 5.59 -10.78
C LEU A 91 -17.27 5.55 -11.65
N HIS A 92 -18.27 4.77 -11.24
CA HIS A 92 -19.58 4.73 -11.89
C HIS A 92 -20.40 5.99 -11.64
N ASP A 93 -20.14 6.73 -10.58
CA ASP A 93 -20.89 7.90 -10.13
C ASP A 93 -19.96 9.14 -9.94
N GLN A 94 -20.36 10.06 -9.07
CA GLN A 94 -19.58 11.28 -8.81
C GLN A 94 -18.40 11.01 -7.87
N VAL A 95 -17.32 11.77 -8.06
CA VAL A 95 -16.18 11.76 -7.12
C VAL A 95 -16.62 12.41 -5.82
N PRO A 96 -16.39 11.79 -4.66
CA PRO A 96 -16.59 12.46 -3.38
C PRO A 96 -15.73 13.72 -3.27
N PRO A 97 -16.08 14.68 -2.39
CA PRO A 97 -15.23 15.83 -2.14
C PRO A 97 -13.81 15.39 -1.78
N LEU A 98 -12.83 15.87 -2.55
CA LEU A 98 -11.44 15.57 -2.26
C LEU A 98 -10.96 16.40 -1.06
N PRO A 99 -10.20 15.82 -0.13
CA PRO A 99 -9.58 16.58 0.95
C PRO A 99 -8.64 17.63 0.37
N ASN A 100 -8.63 18.81 0.97
CA ASN A 100 -7.80 19.94 0.53
C ASN A 100 -6.33 19.66 0.89
N ARG A 101 -5.62 18.89 0.07
CA ARG A 101 -4.24 18.48 0.30
C ARG A 101 -3.30 19.33 -0.53
N HIS A 102 -2.55 20.20 0.12
CA HIS A 102 -1.47 20.97 -0.50
C HIS A 102 -0.09 20.32 -0.35
N THR A 103 0.00 19.13 0.24
CA THR A 103 1.28 18.48 0.55
C THR A 103 1.42 17.15 -0.19
N LEU A 104 2.63 16.90 -0.70
CA LEU A 104 3.10 15.57 -1.07
C LEU A 104 2.88 14.66 0.14
N ALA A 105 2.05 13.64 -0.01
CA ALA A 105 1.91 12.64 1.03
C ALA A 105 3.23 11.88 1.12
N SER A 106 4.10 12.26 2.06
CA SER A 106 5.21 11.40 2.40
C SER A 106 4.64 10.12 3.01
N SER A 107 5.16 8.97 2.63
CA SER A 107 4.75 7.62 3.02
C SER A 107 4.77 7.33 4.53
N ALA A 108 4.97 8.35 5.37
CA ALA A 108 5.32 8.15 6.77
C ALA A 108 4.14 8.06 7.74
N CYS A 109 2.97 8.65 7.44
CA CYS A 109 1.84 8.59 8.37
C CYS A 109 0.53 8.99 7.66
N GLY A 110 -0.49 8.13 7.66
CA GLY A 110 -1.81 8.41 7.09
C GLY A 110 -2.54 9.62 7.70
N VAL A 111 -2.00 10.20 8.78
CA VAL A 111 -2.49 11.42 9.43
C VAL A 111 -1.82 12.67 8.86
N CYS A 112 -0.63 12.58 8.25
CA CYS A 112 0.17 13.73 7.80
C CYS A 112 -0.42 14.52 6.61
N GLY A 113 -1.60 14.20 6.13
CA GLY A 113 -2.27 14.94 5.05
C GLY A 113 -3.60 15.58 5.45
N LYS A 114 -4.05 15.40 6.70
CA LYS A 114 -5.30 15.98 7.18
C LYS A 114 -5.02 17.30 7.88
N ALA A 115 -5.78 18.34 7.52
CA ALA A 115 -5.51 19.70 7.97
C ALA A 115 -5.91 19.96 9.43
N SER A 116 -6.75 19.07 10.01
CA SER A 116 -7.20 19.21 11.40
C SER A 116 -7.53 17.87 12.05
N ILE A 117 -7.55 17.86 13.40
CA ILE A 117 -8.02 16.72 14.19
C ILE A 117 -9.49 16.42 13.88
N ASP A 118 -10.30 17.44 13.65
CA ASP A 118 -11.72 17.27 13.33
C ASP A 118 -11.94 16.53 12.02
N GLU A 119 -11.11 16.77 11.01
CA GLU A 119 -11.13 15.98 9.75
C GLU A 119 -10.74 14.52 9.99
N VAL A 120 -9.81 14.25 10.91
CA VAL A 120 -9.46 12.88 11.31
C VAL A 120 -10.64 12.20 11.97
N LEU A 121 -11.25 12.87 12.95
CA LEU A 121 -12.38 12.32 13.71
C LEU A 121 -13.61 12.10 12.82
N ALA A 122 -13.90 13.03 11.91
CA ALA A 122 -15.01 12.92 10.96
C ALA A 122 -14.84 11.78 9.95
N ALA A 123 -13.60 11.35 9.68
CA ALA A 123 -13.31 10.24 8.78
C ALA A 123 -13.30 8.87 9.48
N LEU A 124 -13.37 8.84 10.81
CA LEU A 124 -13.49 7.58 11.53
C LEU A 124 -14.92 7.03 11.34
N PRO A 125 -15.07 5.75 11.00
CA PRO A 125 -16.39 5.13 11.00
C PRO A 125 -16.96 5.18 12.43
N GLU A 126 -18.26 5.37 12.52
CA GLU A 126 -18.98 5.18 13.80
C GLU A 126 -18.57 3.80 14.36
N PRO A 127 -18.25 3.71 15.67
CA PRO A 127 -17.97 2.43 16.29
C PRO A 127 -19.17 1.51 16.01
N ALA A 128 -18.94 0.41 15.29
CA ALA A 128 -19.99 -0.56 15.09
C ALA A 128 -20.47 -1.03 16.48
N ALA A 129 -21.78 -0.98 16.70
CA ALA A 129 -22.37 -1.41 17.98
C ALA A 129 -22.03 -2.88 18.31
N ASP A 130 -21.79 -3.67 17.25
CA ASP A 130 -21.30 -5.03 17.31
C ASP A 130 -19.91 -5.08 16.61
N ILE A 131 -18.83 -4.90 17.40
CA ILE A 131 -17.49 -5.22 16.91
C ILE A 131 -17.45 -6.74 16.74
N GLU A 132 -17.62 -7.21 15.52
CA GLU A 132 -17.39 -8.61 15.22
C GLU A 132 -15.92 -8.94 15.56
N VAL A 133 -15.78 -9.83 16.53
CA VAL A 133 -14.45 -10.32 16.94
C VAL A 133 -13.85 -11.03 15.73
N GLY A 134 -12.63 -10.66 15.34
CA GLY A 134 -11.90 -11.33 14.28
C GLY A 134 -11.60 -12.81 14.62
N PRO A 135 -10.84 -13.52 13.79
CA PRO A 135 -10.58 -14.93 14.00
C PRO A 135 -9.84 -15.19 15.32
N THR A 136 -10.24 -16.25 16.01
CA THR A 136 -9.47 -16.75 17.15
C THR A 136 -8.23 -17.46 16.64
N VAL A 137 -7.06 -17.00 17.07
CA VAL A 137 -5.76 -17.52 16.61
C VAL A 137 -4.91 -17.92 17.81
N ALA A 138 -4.29 -19.10 17.77
CA ALA A 138 -3.38 -19.54 18.81
C ALA A 138 -2.14 -18.62 18.87
N LEU A 139 -1.69 -18.29 20.08
CA LEU A 139 -0.55 -17.39 20.31
C LEU A 139 0.72 -17.88 19.59
N GLU A 140 0.99 -19.18 19.65
CA GLU A 140 2.15 -19.80 18.98
C GLU A 140 2.13 -19.55 17.48
N ARG A 141 0.94 -19.49 16.88
CA ARG A 141 0.75 -19.18 15.46
C ARG A 141 1.05 -17.71 15.18
N LEU A 142 0.52 -16.80 15.99
CA LEU A 142 0.79 -15.37 15.85
C LEU A 142 2.28 -15.06 15.94
N LEU A 143 3.00 -15.72 16.85
CA LEU A 143 4.44 -15.54 17.01
C LEU A 143 5.27 -16.03 15.80
N GLN A 144 4.71 -16.90 14.95
CA GLN A 144 5.37 -17.39 13.73
C GLN A 144 5.18 -16.48 12.53
N LEU A 145 4.10 -15.68 12.49
CA LEU A 145 3.75 -14.86 11.31
C LEU A 145 4.88 -13.92 10.88
N PRO A 146 5.64 -13.24 11.76
CA PRO A 146 6.75 -12.38 11.35
C PRO A 146 7.84 -13.13 10.58
N GLN A 147 8.14 -14.36 10.99
CA GLN A 147 9.13 -15.20 10.31
C GLN A 147 8.62 -15.63 8.92
N VAL A 148 7.35 -16.03 8.83
CA VAL A 148 6.72 -16.41 7.55
C VAL A 148 6.73 -15.22 6.59
N LEU A 149 6.32 -14.03 7.07
CA LEU A 149 6.37 -12.80 6.28
C LEU A 149 7.79 -12.52 5.79
N ARG A 150 8.76 -12.56 6.69
CA ARG A 150 10.16 -12.26 6.41
C ARG A 150 10.77 -13.18 5.34
N GLN A 151 10.45 -14.47 5.39
CA GLN A 151 10.92 -15.45 4.42
C GLN A 151 10.32 -15.23 3.02
N ALA A 152 9.12 -14.66 2.94
CA ALA A 152 8.44 -14.39 1.68
C ALA A 152 8.84 -13.04 1.04
N GLN A 153 9.56 -12.17 1.75
CA GLN A 153 9.98 -10.84 1.29
C GLN A 153 11.20 -10.91 0.36
N ALA A 154 10.97 -11.23 -0.91
CA ALA A 154 12.04 -11.35 -1.90
C ALA A 154 12.71 -10.00 -2.22
N GLY A 155 11.97 -8.92 -2.30
CA GLY A 155 12.48 -7.58 -2.56
C GLY A 155 13.32 -7.06 -1.40
N PHE A 156 12.87 -7.25 -0.16
CA PHE A 156 13.66 -6.91 1.02
C PHE A 156 14.91 -7.79 1.12
N ALA A 157 14.82 -9.08 0.81
CA ALA A 157 15.98 -9.97 0.85
C ALA A 157 17.06 -9.53 -0.16
N ALA A 158 16.65 -8.98 -1.31
CA ALA A 158 17.56 -8.49 -2.35
C ALA A 158 18.15 -7.10 -2.05
N THR A 159 17.39 -6.20 -1.42
CA THR A 159 17.75 -4.77 -1.34
C THR A 159 17.90 -4.23 0.08
N GLY A 160 17.29 -4.90 1.07
CA GLY A 160 17.20 -4.39 2.44
C GLY A 160 16.33 -3.14 2.62
N GLY A 161 15.74 -2.58 1.55
CA GLY A 161 15.11 -1.26 1.52
C GLY A 161 13.58 -1.26 1.53
N LEU A 162 12.91 -2.42 1.55
CA LEU A 162 11.46 -2.50 1.44
C LEU A 162 10.78 -2.89 2.75
N HIS A 163 9.60 -2.34 2.97
CA HIS A 163 8.63 -2.82 3.93
C HIS A 163 7.70 -3.85 3.29
N ALA A 164 6.97 -4.60 4.10
CA ALA A 164 5.95 -5.52 3.62
C ALA A 164 4.65 -5.41 4.41
N ALA A 165 3.56 -5.72 3.74
CA ALA A 165 2.28 -6.07 4.34
C ALA A 165 1.88 -7.48 3.87
N GLY A 166 1.47 -8.32 4.82
CA GLY A 166 1.00 -9.67 4.58
C GLY A 166 -0.43 -9.87 5.08
N LEU A 167 -1.22 -10.58 4.31
CA LEU A 167 -2.54 -11.05 4.69
C LEU A 167 -2.47 -12.55 4.92
N PHE A 168 -2.93 -13.00 6.08
CA PHE A 168 -2.91 -14.39 6.49
C PHE A 168 -4.33 -14.88 6.81
N ASP A 169 -4.56 -16.16 6.66
CA ASP A 169 -5.75 -16.81 7.21
C ASP A 169 -5.60 -17.08 8.72
N ALA A 170 -6.66 -17.55 9.36
CA ALA A 170 -6.67 -17.92 10.77
C ALA A 170 -5.70 -19.08 11.13
N ARG A 171 -5.24 -19.84 10.14
CA ARG A 171 -4.25 -20.91 10.32
C ARG A 171 -2.81 -20.40 10.22
N GLY A 172 -2.63 -19.09 9.93
CA GLY A 172 -1.32 -18.47 9.73
C GLY A 172 -0.69 -18.75 8.36
N GLN A 173 -1.48 -19.20 7.37
CA GLN A 173 -1.01 -19.32 6.00
C GLN A 173 -0.98 -17.94 5.35
N LEU A 174 0.14 -17.56 4.75
CA LEU A 174 0.27 -16.33 3.99
C LEU A 174 -0.52 -16.44 2.68
N LEU A 175 -1.54 -15.59 2.53
CA LEU A 175 -2.42 -15.55 1.36
C LEU A 175 -1.99 -14.51 0.35
N LEU A 176 -1.46 -13.39 0.82
CA LEU A 176 -1.05 -12.27 -0.02
C LEU A 176 0.08 -11.51 0.66
N LEU A 177 1.09 -11.14 -0.12
CA LEU A 177 2.19 -10.29 0.28
C LEU A 177 2.34 -9.14 -0.71
N ARG A 178 2.59 -7.93 -0.20
CA ARG A 178 3.06 -6.80 -1.00
C ARG A 178 4.21 -6.11 -0.31
N GLU A 179 5.21 -5.75 -1.10
CA GLU A 179 6.36 -4.97 -0.66
C GLU A 179 6.31 -3.56 -1.23
N ASP A 180 6.77 -2.59 -0.45
CA ASP A 180 6.90 -1.19 -0.85
C ASP A 180 7.95 -0.50 0.03
N VAL A 181 8.48 0.65 -0.42
CA VAL A 181 9.35 1.52 0.40
C VAL A 181 8.60 2.11 1.60
N GLY A 182 7.27 2.27 1.48
CA GLY A 182 6.35 2.72 2.51
C GLY A 182 5.46 1.59 3.05
N ARG A 183 5.46 1.36 4.36
CA ARG A 183 4.60 0.34 4.97
C ARG A 183 3.11 0.57 4.70
N HIS A 184 2.67 1.84 4.60
CA HIS A 184 1.28 2.19 4.27
C HIS A 184 0.96 1.82 2.83
N ASN A 185 1.86 2.15 1.87
CA ASN A 185 1.69 1.72 0.48
C ASN A 185 1.62 0.19 0.35
N ALA A 186 2.44 -0.54 1.11
CA ALA A 186 2.40 -2.00 1.09
C ALA A 186 1.02 -2.53 1.54
N MET A 187 0.40 -1.89 2.56
CA MET A 187 -0.97 -2.24 2.98
C MET A 187 -2.01 -1.80 1.96
N ASP A 188 -1.90 -0.60 1.41
CA ASP A 188 -2.81 -0.13 0.37
C ASP A 188 -2.80 -1.10 -0.83
N LYS A 189 -1.62 -1.61 -1.24
CA LYS A 189 -1.52 -2.65 -2.26
C LYS A 189 -2.28 -3.92 -1.87
N VAL A 190 -2.17 -4.38 -0.62
CA VAL A 190 -2.90 -5.57 -0.12
C VAL A 190 -4.40 -5.34 -0.14
N ILE A 191 -4.86 -4.20 0.40
CA ILE A 191 -6.28 -3.83 0.42
C ILE A 191 -6.80 -3.68 -1.01
N GLY A 192 -6.09 -2.92 -1.85
CA GLY A 192 -6.49 -2.68 -3.23
C GLY A 192 -6.60 -3.97 -4.05
N ARG A 193 -5.70 -4.93 -3.83
CA ARG A 193 -5.81 -6.26 -4.43
C ARG A 193 -7.13 -6.94 -4.04
N ARG A 194 -7.50 -6.90 -2.77
CA ARG A 194 -8.75 -7.50 -2.28
C ARG A 194 -10.00 -6.77 -2.76
N VAL A 195 -9.93 -5.43 -2.89
CA VAL A 195 -11.01 -4.65 -3.54
C VAL A 195 -11.19 -5.08 -4.99
N LEU A 196 -10.09 -5.17 -5.76
CA LEU A 196 -10.13 -5.56 -7.18
C LEU A 196 -10.63 -6.99 -7.39
N GLU A 197 -10.42 -7.87 -6.43
CA GLU A 197 -10.93 -9.26 -6.45
C GLU A 197 -12.37 -9.38 -5.95
N GLY A 198 -12.97 -8.32 -5.41
CA GLY A 198 -14.27 -8.38 -4.75
C GLY A 198 -14.26 -9.23 -3.47
N ALA A 199 -13.09 -9.34 -2.81
CA ALA A 199 -12.85 -10.22 -1.67
C ALA A 199 -12.91 -9.49 -0.31
N LEU A 200 -13.75 -8.48 -0.19
CA LEU A 200 -14.07 -7.82 1.07
C LEU A 200 -15.41 -8.31 1.62
N PRO A 201 -15.64 -8.27 2.95
CA PRO A 201 -14.74 -7.85 4.02
C PRO A 201 -13.70 -8.93 4.41
N LEU A 202 -12.61 -8.51 5.07
CA LEU A 202 -11.49 -9.37 5.49
C LEU A 202 -11.61 -9.80 6.97
N ARG A 203 -12.80 -10.10 7.44
CA ARG A 203 -13.10 -10.36 8.86
C ARG A 203 -12.36 -11.57 9.45
N ASP A 204 -12.12 -12.59 8.64
CA ASP A 204 -11.47 -13.85 9.05
C ASP A 204 -9.97 -13.87 8.72
N HIS A 205 -9.37 -12.69 8.54
CA HIS A 205 -7.98 -12.57 8.14
C HIS A 205 -7.15 -11.83 9.18
N ILE A 206 -5.84 -12.08 9.15
CA ILE A 206 -4.85 -11.38 9.96
C ILE A 206 -3.99 -10.53 9.03
N ALA A 207 -3.88 -9.24 9.31
CA ALA A 207 -2.96 -8.35 8.62
C ALA A 207 -1.70 -8.14 9.45
N LEU A 208 -0.54 -8.31 8.84
CA LEU A 208 0.76 -8.08 9.48
C LEU A 208 1.59 -7.12 8.64
N PHE A 209 2.17 -6.11 9.30
CA PHE A 209 3.11 -5.18 8.69
C PHE A 209 4.52 -5.42 9.19
N SER A 210 5.50 -5.31 8.30
CA SER A 210 6.88 -5.23 8.75
C SER A 210 7.16 -3.87 9.37
N GLY A 211 7.82 -3.88 10.54
CA GLY A 211 8.43 -2.70 11.15
C GLY A 211 9.89 -2.54 10.74
N ARG A 212 10.46 -1.39 11.03
CA ARG A 212 11.93 -1.19 11.06
C ARG A 212 12.42 -1.41 12.47
#